data_2be1bb4b0596d44f2eaca424677a5029
#
_entry.id   2be1bb4b0596d44f2eaca424677a5029
#
_cell.length_a   1.000
_cell.length_b   1.000
_cell.length_c   1.000
_cell.angle_alpha   90.00
_cell.angle_beta   90.00
_cell.angle_gamma   90.00
#
_symmetry.space_group_name_H-M   'P 1'
#
loop_
_entity.id
_entity.type
_entity.pdbx_description
1 polymer ?
#
loop_
_entity_poly.entity_id
_entity_poly.type
_entity_poly.pdbx_seq_one_letter_code
_entity_poly.pdbx_strand_id
1 'polypeptide(L)'
;GCPTGIAHTYMAQEALEQAAKKRGVSIKVETHGQSGTDNPFTDEEIQGADGVIVAADKDVQIERFDGKRLINVSVTKGMKEPDQLIDSILNDDVPVYHASSPASVKSQSSEANGSFWHNIYVDLMNGVSHMLPLVVAGGVLTAISFFWGINSADPKSVEFNSFVQLLNTIGGFAMNLMVPVLCAYIAEAIGKRSGLVVGFATGMIVYTNGTGFLGGIVGGFLAGYTVVLL
;
A
#
# COMPACT_ATOMS: atom_id res chain seq x y z
N GLY A 1 7.69 -4.90 -1.67
CA GLY A 1 6.56 -3.99 -1.95
C GLY A 1 6.55 -2.80 -1.01
N CYS A 2 6.24 -1.61 -1.54
CA CYS A 2 6.20 -0.36 -0.77
C CYS A 2 4.85 0.33 -1.05
N PRO A 3 4.23 1.04 -0.08
CA PRO A 3 2.97 1.76 -0.28
C PRO A 3 3.03 2.77 -1.43
N THR A 4 4.11 3.50 -1.57
CA THR A 4 4.35 4.43 -2.69
C THR A 4 4.82 3.74 -3.97
N GLY A 5 5.25 2.48 -3.88
CA GLY A 5 5.39 1.49 -4.97
C GLY A 5 6.35 1.80 -6.11
N ILE A 6 7.31 2.72 -5.94
CA ILE A 6 8.17 3.13 -7.06
C ILE A 6 9.65 2.81 -6.75
N ALA A 7 10.40 3.72 -6.18
CA ALA A 7 11.85 3.56 -6.07
C ALA A 7 12.30 2.43 -5.12
N HIS A 8 11.78 2.41 -3.90
CA HIS A 8 12.22 1.47 -2.86
C HIS A 8 11.92 0.02 -3.20
N THR A 9 10.83 -0.25 -3.92
CA THR A 9 10.47 -1.61 -4.34
C THR A 9 11.51 -2.16 -5.32
N TYR A 10 11.86 -1.38 -6.34
CA TYR A 10 12.85 -1.79 -7.33
C TYR A 10 14.29 -1.83 -6.76
N MET A 11 14.63 -0.92 -5.85
CA MET A 11 15.93 -0.97 -5.15
C MET A 11 16.07 -2.24 -4.29
N ALA A 12 14.99 -2.66 -3.61
CA ALA A 12 15.01 -3.90 -2.84
C ALA A 12 15.10 -5.14 -3.75
N GLN A 13 14.40 -5.13 -4.89
CA GLN A 13 14.50 -6.17 -5.91
C GLN A 13 15.96 -6.30 -6.38
N GLU A 14 16.55 -5.21 -6.85
CA GLU A 14 17.91 -5.21 -7.37
C GLU A 14 18.93 -5.67 -6.30
N ALA A 15 18.78 -5.21 -5.06
CA ALA A 15 19.66 -5.62 -3.97
C ALA A 15 19.60 -7.13 -3.69
N LEU A 16 18.38 -7.71 -3.65
CA LEU A 16 18.18 -9.14 -3.46
C LEU A 16 18.68 -9.97 -4.64
N GLU A 17 18.43 -9.53 -5.88
CA GLU A 17 18.92 -10.20 -7.09
C GLU A 17 20.46 -10.20 -7.16
N GLN A 18 21.11 -9.07 -6.82
CA GLN A 18 22.56 -8.97 -6.78
C GLN A 18 23.16 -9.87 -5.68
N ALA A 19 22.54 -9.90 -4.50
CA ALA A 19 23.01 -10.74 -3.40
C ALA A 19 22.86 -12.25 -3.72
N ALA A 20 21.75 -12.65 -4.36
CA ALA A 20 21.55 -14.02 -4.84
C ALA A 20 22.58 -14.41 -5.91
N LYS A 21 22.82 -13.52 -6.87
CA LYS A 21 23.82 -13.75 -7.93
C LYS A 21 25.24 -13.95 -7.38
N LYS A 22 25.63 -13.18 -6.35
CA LYS A 22 26.93 -13.34 -5.67
C LYS A 22 27.08 -14.73 -5.04
N ARG A 23 25.98 -15.34 -4.60
CA ARG A 23 25.95 -16.66 -3.95
C ARG A 23 25.67 -17.81 -4.89
N GLY A 24 25.42 -17.54 -6.18
CA GLY A 24 25.07 -18.55 -7.17
C GLY A 24 23.69 -19.18 -6.94
N VAL A 25 22.77 -18.47 -6.25
CA VAL A 25 21.42 -18.91 -5.95
C VAL A 25 20.46 -18.33 -6.97
N SER A 26 19.52 -19.16 -7.44
CA SER A 26 18.43 -18.71 -8.29
C SER A 26 17.38 -17.97 -7.45
N ILE A 27 16.97 -16.79 -7.88
CA ILE A 27 15.92 -16.00 -7.25
C ILE A 27 14.94 -15.51 -8.31
N LYS A 28 13.66 -15.55 -7.99
CA LYS A 28 12.62 -14.82 -8.72
C LYS A 28 12.03 -13.78 -7.78
N VAL A 29 11.82 -12.58 -8.27
CA VAL A 29 11.26 -11.48 -7.48
C VAL A 29 9.94 -11.04 -8.08
N GLU A 30 8.91 -11.03 -7.25
CA GLU A 30 7.61 -10.43 -7.52
C GLU A 30 7.58 -9.06 -6.88
N THR A 31 7.17 -8.03 -7.60
CA THR A 31 7.09 -6.66 -7.07
C THR A 31 5.64 -6.18 -7.02
N HIS A 32 5.30 -5.50 -5.92
CA HIS A 32 4.00 -4.89 -5.70
C HIS A 32 4.15 -3.37 -5.70
N GLY A 33 3.77 -2.75 -6.83
CA GLY A 33 3.81 -1.31 -7.03
C GLY A 33 2.42 -0.66 -7.02
N GLN A 34 2.36 0.61 -7.45
CA GLN A 34 1.08 1.32 -7.67
C GLN A 34 0.33 0.79 -8.89
N SER A 35 1.03 0.32 -9.90
CA SER A 35 0.46 -0.25 -11.14
C SER A 35 -0.02 -1.69 -10.97
N GLY A 36 0.13 -2.28 -9.78
CA GLY A 36 -0.24 -3.65 -9.50
C GLY A 36 0.96 -4.55 -9.18
N THR A 37 0.82 -5.84 -9.51
CA THR A 37 1.84 -6.85 -9.27
C THR A 37 2.56 -7.16 -10.58
N ASP A 38 3.89 -6.98 -10.58
CA ASP A 38 4.75 -7.36 -11.69
C ASP A 38 5.43 -8.70 -11.40
N ASN A 39 5.57 -9.54 -12.44
CA ASN A 39 6.22 -10.85 -12.39
C ASN A 39 5.66 -11.75 -11.29
N PRO A 40 4.32 -12.00 -11.24
CA PRO A 40 3.70 -12.77 -10.17
C PRO A 40 4.23 -14.19 -10.10
N PHE A 41 4.26 -14.75 -8.88
CA PHE A 41 4.61 -16.15 -8.68
C PHE A 41 3.46 -17.05 -9.07
N THR A 42 3.79 -18.18 -9.72
CA THR A 42 2.85 -19.30 -9.87
C THR A 42 2.85 -20.19 -8.63
N ASP A 43 1.79 -20.99 -8.45
CA ASP A 43 1.72 -21.93 -7.33
C ASP A 43 2.86 -22.97 -7.39
N GLU A 44 3.27 -23.40 -8.60
CA GLU A 44 4.38 -24.33 -8.80
C GLU A 44 5.71 -23.71 -8.38
N GLU A 45 5.95 -22.42 -8.69
CA GLU A 45 7.16 -21.69 -8.27
C GLU A 45 7.21 -21.51 -6.75
N ILE A 46 6.06 -21.22 -6.12
CA ILE A 46 5.96 -21.14 -4.66
C ILE A 46 6.26 -22.52 -4.05
N GLN A 47 5.68 -23.60 -4.60
CA GLN A 47 5.91 -24.96 -4.10
C GLN A 47 7.35 -25.43 -4.29
N GLY A 48 8.00 -25.05 -5.39
CA GLY A 48 9.38 -25.41 -5.71
C GLY A 48 10.45 -24.57 -4.97
N ALA A 49 10.07 -23.47 -4.33
CA ALA A 49 11.02 -22.59 -3.63
C ALA A 49 11.47 -23.20 -2.29
N ASP A 50 12.77 -23.07 -1.98
CA ASP A 50 13.36 -23.47 -0.69
C ASP A 50 12.94 -22.52 0.45
N GLY A 51 12.68 -21.27 0.14
CA GLY A 51 12.19 -20.25 1.09
C GLY A 51 11.70 -18.99 0.40
N VAL A 52 11.03 -18.14 1.15
CA VAL A 52 10.41 -16.89 0.68
C VAL A 52 10.90 -15.72 1.53
N ILE A 53 11.31 -14.66 0.89
CA ILE A 53 11.65 -13.38 1.53
C ILE A 53 10.58 -12.36 1.15
N VAL A 54 9.78 -11.94 2.11
CA VAL A 54 8.84 -10.83 1.97
C VAL A 54 9.49 -9.57 2.50
N ALA A 55 9.87 -8.67 1.59
CA ALA A 55 10.38 -7.32 1.89
C ALA A 55 9.30 -6.30 1.52
N ALA A 56 8.36 -6.04 2.43
CA ALA A 56 7.18 -5.23 2.14
C ALA A 56 6.69 -4.45 3.35
N ASP A 57 6.25 -3.20 3.09
CA ASP A 57 5.58 -2.31 4.04
C ASP A 57 4.08 -2.16 3.68
N LYS A 58 3.54 -3.09 2.89
CA LYS A 58 2.13 -3.22 2.52
C LYS A 58 1.73 -4.70 2.52
N ASP A 59 0.43 -4.97 2.54
CA ASP A 59 -0.08 -6.34 2.43
C ASP A 59 0.26 -6.92 1.05
N VAL A 60 0.88 -8.09 1.04
CA VAL A 60 1.27 -8.85 -0.16
C VAL A 60 0.69 -10.27 -0.15
N GLN A 61 -0.39 -10.48 0.62
CA GLN A 61 -1.10 -11.77 0.74
C GLN A 61 -0.15 -12.91 1.12
N ILE A 62 0.49 -12.76 2.29
CA ILE A 62 1.49 -13.72 2.77
C ILE A 62 0.93 -15.12 3.04
N GLU A 63 -0.40 -15.24 3.18
CA GLU A 63 -1.11 -16.51 3.39
C GLU A 63 -0.86 -17.53 2.29
N ARG A 64 -0.59 -17.08 1.06
CA ARG A 64 -0.26 -17.95 -0.08
C ARG A 64 1.07 -18.69 0.04
N PHE A 65 1.91 -18.30 1.00
CA PHE A 65 3.18 -18.95 1.29
C PHE A 65 3.11 -19.94 2.46
N ASP A 66 1.92 -20.43 2.78
CA ASP A 66 1.71 -21.44 3.84
C ASP A 66 2.59 -22.67 3.61
N GLY A 67 3.22 -23.16 4.67
CA GLY A 67 4.14 -24.28 4.61
C GLY A 67 5.56 -23.97 4.10
N LYS A 68 5.88 -22.71 3.78
CA LYS A 68 7.23 -22.30 3.33
C LYS A 68 8.01 -21.63 4.45
N ARG A 69 9.34 -21.76 4.41
CA ARG A 69 10.22 -20.90 5.23
C ARG A 69 10.06 -19.47 4.79
N LEU A 70 9.64 -18.59 5.68
CA LEU A 70 9.29 -17.23 5.33
C LEU A 70 9.96 -16.22 6.25
N ILE A 71 10.70 -15.29 5.65
CA ILE A 71 11.20 -14.08 6.30
C ILE A 71 10.29 -12.94 5.92
N ASN A 72 9.69 -12.26 6.89
CA ASN A 72 8.90 -11.05 6.68
C ASN A 72 9.60 -9.85 7.30
N VAL A 73 10.00 -8.90 6.46
CA VAL A 73 10.76 -7.70 6.86
C VAL A 73 10.27 -6.47 6.10
N SER A 74 10.64 -5.28 6.58
CA SER A 74 10.39 -4.03 5.86
C SER A 74 11.18 -3.96 4.55
N VAL A 75 10.68 -3.19 3.57
CA VAL A 75 11.40 -2.90 2.31
C VAL A 75 12.80 -2.36 2.59
N THR A 76 12.94 -1.49 3.59
CA THR A 76 14.23 -0.91 3.97
C THR A 76 15.24 -1.97 4.40
N LYS A 77 14.80 -2.99 5.14
CA LYS A 77 15.68 -4.10 5.55
C LYS A 77 16.03 -4.97 4.36
N GLY A 78 15.10 -5.22 3.45
CA GLY A 78 15.37 -5.90 2.18
C GLY A 78 16.46 -5.23 1.32
N MET A 79 16.51 -3.89 1.35
CA MET A 79 17.55 -3.12 0.65
C MET A 79 18.91 -3.14 1.36
N LYS A 80 18.92 -3.03 2.69
CA LYS A 80 20.15 -2.83 3.46
C LYS A 80 20.87 -4.12 3.83
N GLU A 81 20.14 -5.21 4.02
CA GLU A 81 20.65 -6.47 4.54
C GLU A 81 20.29 -7.68 3.63
N PRO A 82 20.33 -7.54 2.29
CA PRO A 82 19.91 -8.62 1.39
C PRO A 82 20.76 -9.89 1.54
N ASP A 83 22.05 -9.72 1.81
CA ASP A 83 23.00 -10.81 2.01
C ASP A 83 22.62 -11.68 3.21
N GLN A 84 22.27 -11.06 4.35
CA GLN A 84 21.87 -11.78 5.56
C GLN A 84 20.53 -12.51 5.37
N LEU A 85 19.57 -11.91 4.67
CA LEU A 85 18.27 -12.51 4.42
C LEU A 85 18.39 -13.79 3.57
N ILE A 86 19.23 -13.77 2.55
CA ILE A 86 19.49 -14.95 1.72
C ILE A 86 20.24 -16.02 2.53
N ASP A 87 21.27 -15.62 3.30
CA ASP A 87 22.03 -16.56 4.13
C ASP A 87 21.13 -17.23 5.18
N SER A 88 20.17 -16.51 5.78
CA SER A 88 19.23 -17.09 6.74
C SER A 88 18.35 -18.17 6.11
N ILE A 89 17.91 -17.98 4.86
CA ILE A 89 17.15 -19.01 4.12
C ILE A 89 18.04 -20.24 3.83
N LEU A 90 19.27 -20.00 3.38
CA LEU A 90 20.19 -21.08 3.00
C LEU A 90 20.68 -21.90 4.19
N ASN A 91 20.81 -21.28 5.38
CA ASN A 91 21.24 -21.95 6.60
C ASN A 91 20.11 -22.61 7.39
N ASP A 92 18.89 -22.63 6.85
CA ASP A 92 17.71 -23.20 7.52
C ASP A 92 17.33 -22.53 8.87
N ASP A 93 17.81 -21.30 9.12
CA ASP A 93 17.55 -20.55 10.34
C ASP A 93 16.19 -19.85 10.37
N VAL A 94 15.30 -20.21 9.45
CA VAL A 94 14.00 -19.56 9.28
C VAL A 94 12.86 -20.51 9.56
N PRO A 95 11.89 -20.12 10.43
CA PRO A 95 10.73 -20.98 10.73
C PRO A 95 9.83 -21.14 9.50
N VAL A 96 9.15 -22.31 9.43
CA VAL A 96 8.11 -22.53 8.44
C VAL A 96 6.88 -21.71 8.83
N TYR A 97 6.36 -20.95 7.87
CA TYR A 97 5.15 -20.16 8.05
C TYR A 97 3.90 -21.06 7.94
N HIS A 98 2.96 -20.88 8.88
CA HIS A 98 1.66 -21.56 8.85
C HIS A 98 0.54 -20.52 9.02
N ALA A 99 -0.29 -20.37 8.00
CA ALA A 99 -1.38 -19.38 7.96
C ALA A 99 -2.45 -19.61 9.05
N SER A 100 -2.58 -20.84 9.57
CA SER A 100 -3.59 -21.21 10.57
C SER A 100 -3.14 -21.14 12.03
N SER A 101 -1.90 -20.73 12.31
CA SER A 101 -1.35 -20.67 13.68
C SER A 101 -1.34 -19.25 14.23
N PRO A 102 -2.01 -18.99 15.37
CA PRO A 102 -1.93 -17.68 16.02
C PRO A 102 -0.51 -17.31 16.51
N ALA A 103 0.46 -18.22 16.35
CA ALA A 103 1.83 -18.06 16.83
C ALA A 103 2.87 -17.69 15.76
N SER A 104 2.52 -17.64 14.48
CA SER A 104 3.50 -17.50 13.40
C SER A 104 3.73 -16.07 12.88
N VAL A 105 3.19 -15.05 13.56
CA VAL A 105 3.52 -13.64 13.28
C VAL A 105 4.47 -13.09 14.34
N LYS A 106 5.52 -13.85 14.68
CA LYS A 106 6.67 -13.25 15.34
C LYS A 106 7.75 -12.98 14.30
N SER A 107 7.60 -11.86 13.59
CA SER A 107 8.75 -11.15 13.04
C SER A 107 9.81 -11.06 14.14
N GLN A 108 11.01 -11.58 13.88
CA GLN A 108 12.17 -11.25 14.69
C GLN A 108 12.49 -9.76 14.48
N SER A 109 11.73 -8.90 15.12
CA SER A 109 12.13 -7.57 15.50
C SER A 109 11.71 -7.38 16.94
N SER A 110 12.72 -7.23 17.78
CA SER A 110 12.68 -6.87 19.20
C SER A 110 11.53 -5.89 19.48
N GLU A 111 10.84 -6.17 20.61
CA GLU A 111 9.90 -5.32 21.33
C GLU A 111 8.41 -5.53 21.01
N ALA A 112 7.73 -6.12 21.99
CA ALA A 112 6.29 -6.36 22.04
C ALA A 112 5.40 -5.08 21.96
N ASN A 113 6.00 -3.89 21.86
CA ASN A 113 5.33 -2.60 21.66
C ASN A 113 5.32 -2.14 20.18
N GLY A 114 6.08 -2.78 19.31
CA GLY A 114 6.20 -2.40 17.89
C GLY A 114 5.06 -2.90 17.00
N SER A 115 4.39 -4.00 17.36
CA SER A 115 3.42 -4.67 16.49
C SER A 115 2.15 -3.85 16.29
N PHE A 116 1.58 -3.24 17.32
CA PHE A 116 0.34 -2.46 17.22
C PHE A 116 0.53 -1.19 16.38
N TRP A 117 1.56 -0.42 16.68
CA TRP A 117 1.88 0.80 15.93
C TRP A 117 2.31 0.50 14.49
N HIS A 118 2.98 -0.62 14.28
CA HIS A 118 3.34 -1.07 12.93
C HIS A 118 2.10 -1.39 12.09
N ASN A 119 1.13 -2.11 12.64
CA ASN A 119 -0.12 -2.42 11.94
C ASN A 119 -0.91 -1.14 11.61
N ILE A 120 -1.05 -0.21 12.56
CA ILE A 120 -1.67 1.10 12.30
C ILE A 120 -0.96 1.83 11.14
N TYR A 121 0.36 1.80 11.13
CA TYR A 121 1.14 2.42 10.06
C TYR A 121 0.89 1.76 8.70
N VAL A 122 0.85 0.44 8.64
CA VAL A 122 0.59 -0.33 7.40
C VAL A 122 -0.83 -0.04 6.88
N ASP A 123 -1.84 -0.08 7.76
CA ASP A 123 -3.23 0.21 7.40
C ASP A 123 -3.40 1.65 6.89
N LEU A 124 -2.77 2.61 7.57
CA LEU A 124 -2.74 4.00 7.14
C LEU A 124 -2.08 4.16 5.77
N MET A 125 -0.92 3.51 5.56
CA MET A 125 -0.19 3.57 4.30
C MET A 125 -0.95 2.91 3.15
N ASN A 126 -1.75 1.88 3.43
CA ASN A 126 -2.66 1.31 2.44
C ASN A 126 -3.67 2.37 1.95
N GLY A 127 -4.31 3.08 2.88
CA GLY A 127 -5.23 4.18 2.54
C GLY A 127 -4.57 5.29 1.73
N VAL A 128 -3.38 5.74 2.16
CA VAL A 128 -2.61 6.79 1.47
C VAL A 128 -2.24 6.37 0.05
N SER A 129 -1.79 5.13 -0.14
CA SER A 129 -1.38 4.62 -1.46
C SER A 129 -2.51 4.67 -2.49
N HIS A 130 -3.71 4.29 -2.08
CA HIS A 130 -4.86 4.23 -2.97
C HIS A 130 -5.46 5.61 -3.27
N MET A 131 -5.29 6.59 -2.39
CA MET A 131 -5.73 7.96 -2.67
C MET A 131 -4.78 8.74 -3.58
N LEU A 132 -3.46 8.39 -3.61
CA LEU A 132 -2.45 9.13 -4.36
C LEU A 132 -2.78 9.31 -5.85
N PRO A 133 -3.24 8.29 -6.60
CA PRO A 133 -3.60 8.46 -8.01
C PRO A 133 -4.69 9.52 -8.24
N LEU A 134 -5.67 9.63 -7.32
CA LEU A 134 -6.71 10.64 -7.39
C LEU A 134 -6.17 12.05 -7.16
N VAL A 135 -5.29 12.20 -6.17
CA VAL A 135 -4.63 13.48 -5.87
C VAL A 135 -3.77 13.94 -7.04
N VAL A 136 -2.99 13.02 -7.62
CA VAL A 136 -2.13 13.33 -8.77
C VAL A 136 -2.97 13.70 -9.99
N ALA A 137 -3.96 12.87 -10.34
CA ALA A 137 -4.82 13.13 -11.49
C ALA A 137 -5.61 14.43 -11.31
N GLY A 138 -6.22 14.65 -10.14
CA GLY A 138 -6.97 15.85 -9.82
C GLY A 138 -6.10 17.11 -9.85
N GLY A 139 -4.92 17.04 -9.25
CA GLY A 139 -3.94 18.13 -9.25
C GLY A 139 -3.43 18.48 -10.64
N VAL A 140 -3.13 17.48 -11.47
CA VAL A 140 -2.69 17.68 -12.87
C VAL A 140 -3.79 18.34 -13.69
N LEU A 141 -5.05 17.85 -13.60
CA LEU A 141 -6.18 18.44 -14.34
C LEU A 141 -6.42 19.89 -13.92
N THR A 142 -6.37 20.17 -12.62
CA THR A 142 -6.49 21.53 -12.10
C THR A 142 -5.32 22.42 -12.55
N ALA A 143 -4.08 21.91 -12.53
CA ALA A 143 -2.91 22.64 -13.00
C ALA A 143 -3.00 22.97 -14.51
N ILE A 144 -3.44 22.03 -15.33
CA ILE A 144 -3.67 22.24 -16.75
C ILE A 144 -4.71 23.35 -16.98
N SER A 145 -5.76 23.42 -16.15
CA SER A 145 -6.79 24.47 -16.29
C SER A 145 -6.22 25.89 -16.18
N PHE A 146 -5.12 26.09 -15.44
CA PHE A 146 -4.49 27.40 -15.29
C PHE A 146 -3.71 27.91 -16.52
N PHE A 147 -3.44 27.05 -17.51
CA PHE A 147 -2.78 27.50 -18.76
C PHE A 147 -3.59 28.52 -19.57
N TRP A 148 -4.91 28.55 -19.39
CA TRP A 148 -5.80 29.50 -20.05
C TRP A 148 -6.06 30.77 -19.22
N GLY A 149 -5.45 30.89 -18.04
CA GLY A 149 -5.65 31.99 -17.11
C GLY A 149 -6.23 31.52 -15.77
N ILE A 150 -5.86 32.20 -14.70
CA ILE A 150 -6.27 31.82 -13.34
C ILE A 150 -7.80 31.88 -13.15
N ASN A 151 -8.45 32.82 -13.85
CA ASN A 151 -9.89 33.06 -13.76
C ASN A 151 -10.69 32.42 -14.91
N SER A 152 -10.06 31.66 -15.78
CA SER A 152 -10.71 31.11 -16.98
C SER A 152 -11.73 29.99 -16.66
N ALA A 153 -11.71 29.43 -15.48
CA ALA A 153 -12.73 28.49 -14.99
C ALA A 153 -13.95 29.18 -14.34
N ASP A 154 -13.88 30.49 -14.04
CA ASP A 154 -14.97 31.24 -13.42
C ASP A 154 -15.93 31.76 -14.51
N PRO A 155 -17.21 31.37 -14.50
CA PRO A 155 -18.22 31.84 -15.46
C PRO A 155 -18.44 33.37 -15.49
N LYS A 156 -18.00 34.08 -14.45
CA LYS A 156 -18.08 35.53 -14.32
C LYS A 156 -16.88 36.26 -14.91
N SER A 157 -15.82 35.54 -15.24
CA SER A 157 -14.61 36.13 -15.82
C SER A 157 -14.75 36.41 -17.31
N VAL A 158 -14.07 37.48 -17.75
CA VAL A 158 -13.96 37.82 -19.19
C VAL A 158 -13.16 36.74 -19.96
N GLU A 159 -12.30 36.02 -19.27
CA GLU A 159 -11.45 34.94 -19.81
C GLU A 159 -12.13 33.56 -19.74
N PHE A 160 -13.42 33.52 -19.48
CA PHE A 160 -14.15 32.26 -19.24
C PHE A 160 -14.04 31.31 -20.45
N ASN A 161 -13.74 30.06 -20.16
CA ASN A 161 -13.70 28.97 -21.12
C ASN A 161 -14.37 27.71 -20.52
N SER A 162 -15.44 27.24 -21.16
CA SER A 162 -16.22 26.09 -20.73
C SER A 162 -15.38 24.80 -20.61
N PHE A 163 -14.39 24.61 -21.50
CA PHE A 163 -13.50 23.45 -21.42
C PHE A 163 -12.61 23.49 -20.17
N VAL A 164 -12.11 24.67 -19.84
CA VAL A 164 -11.30 24.89 -18.65
C VAL A 164 -12.12 24.69 -17.38
N GLN A 165 -13.35 25.19 -17.38
CA GLN A 165 -14.28 24.95 -16.27
C GLN A 165 -14.51 23.44 -16.07
N LEU A 166 -14.70 22.67 -17.14
CA LEU A 166 -14.88 21.24 -17.08
C LEU A 166 -13.64 20.54 -16.47
N LEU A 167 -12.44 20.89 -16.93
CA LEU A 167 -11.18 20.36 -16.39
C LEU A 167 -11.03 20.64 -14.89
N ASN A 168 -11.28 21.88 -14.49
CA ASN A 168 -11.20 22.31 -13.09
C ASN A 168 -12.25 21.58 -12.23
N THR A 169 -13.47 21.41 -12.77
CA THR A 169 -14.54 20.68 -12.08
C THR A 169 -14.17 19.21 -11.85
N ILE A 170 -13.69 18.52 -12.91
CA ILE A 170 -13.28 17.11 -12.81
C ILE A 170 -12.09 16.96 -11.83
N GLY A 171 -11.10 17.86 -11.94
CA GLY A 171 -9.97 17.89 -11.03
C GLY A 171 -10.39 18.09 -9.57
N GLY A 172 -11.31 19.03 -9.34
CA GLY A 172 -11.88 19.31 -8.03
C GLY A 172 -12.64 18.10 -7.44
N PHE A 173 -13.44 17.41 -8.24
CA PHE A 173 -14.12 16.18 -7.80
C PHE A 173 -13.12 15.06 -7.43
N ALA A 174 -12.07 14.89 -8.22
CA ALA A 174 -11.03 13.90 -7.90
C ALA A 174 -10.33 14.24 -6.57
N MET A 175 -10.01 15.51 -6.33
CA MET A 175 -9.45 15.96 -5.05
C MET A 175 -10.42 15.77 -3.87
N ASN A 176 -11.71 16.00 -4.09
CA ASN A 176 -12.72 15.82 -3.04
C ASN A 176 -12.93 14.35 -2.65
N LEU A 177 -12.71 13.42 -3.57
CA LEU A 177 -12.76 11.98 -3.29
C LEU A 177 -11.56 11.47 -2.50
N MET A 178 -10.52 12.28 -2.29
CA MET A 178 -9.32 11.89 -1.54
C MET A 178 -9.66 11.37 -0.14
N VAL A 179 -10.49 12.09 0.62
CA VAL A 179 -10.86 11.72 2.00
C VAL A 179 -11.75 10.46 2.05
N PRO A 180 -12.81 10.34 1.25
CA PRO A 180 -13.59 9.10 1.16
C PRO A 180 -12.76 7.86 0.79
N VAL A 181 -11.85 8.00 -0.18
CA VAL A 181 -10.99 6.89 -0.61
C VAL A 181 -9.98 6.52 0.47
N LEU A 182 -9.33 7.50 1.10
CA LEU A 182 -8.44 7.25 2.24
C LEU A 182 -9.13 6.43 3.33
N CYS A 183 -10.32 6.89 3.76
CA CYS A 183 -11.13 6.25 4.79
C CYS A 183 -11.52 4.81 4.39
N ALA A 184 -11.95 4.62 3.15
CA ALA A 184 -12.34 3.33 2.59
C ALA A 184 -11.20 2.30 2.64
N TYR A 185 -10.01 2.68 2.18
CA TYR A 185 -8.87 1.76 2.10
C TYR A 185 -8.17 1.52 3.43
N ILE A 186 -8.23 2.45 4.39
CA ILE A 186 -7.87 2.16 5.78
C ILE A 186 -8.82 1.11 6.36
N ALA A 187 -10.13 1.28 6.18
CA ALA A 187 -11.12 0.34 6.68
C ALA A 187 -11.05 -1.02 5.97
N GLU A 188 -10.67 -1.07 4.68
CA GLU A 188 -10.43 -2.31 3.94
C GLU A 188 -9.23 -3.09 4.50
N ALA A 189 -8.15 -2.42 4.83
CA ALA A 189 -6.98 -3.08 5.41
C ALA A 189 -7.35 -3.86 6.69
N ILE A 190 -8.27 -3.33 7.49
CA ILE A 190 -8.72 -3.91 8.75
C ILE A 190 -9.86 -4.91 8.54
N GLY A 191 -10.96 -4.45 7.92
CA GLY A 191 -12.24 -5.17 7.78
C GLY A 191 -12.45 -5.87 6.42
N LYS A 192 -11.38 -5.94 5.60
CA LYS A 192 -11.40 -6.54 4.25
C LYS A 192 -12.49 -5.89 3.38
N ARG A 193 -13.10 -6.66 2.47
CA ARG A 193 -14.08 -6.15 1.49
C ARG A 193 -15.29 -5.46 2.12
N SER A 194 -15.73 -5.93 3.29
CA SER A 194 -16.84 -5.30 4.03
C SER A 194 -16.44 -3.93 4.60
N GLY A 195 -15.18 -3.82 5.06
CA GLY A 195 -14.60 -2.57 5.54
C GLY A 195 -14.57 -1.48 4.47
N LEU A 196 -14.25 -1.83 3.21
CA LEU A 196 -14.22 -0.88 2.09
C LEU A 196 -15.54 -0.09 1.96
N VAL A 197 -16.66 -0.79 1.97
CA VAL A 197 -18.00 -0.18 1.76
C VAL A 197 -18.36 0.73 2.91
N VAL A 198 -18.20 0.25 4.15
CA VAL A 198 -18.51 1.04 5.35
C VAL A 198 -17.55 2.22 5.48
N GLY A 199 -16.26 2.00 5.19
CA GLY A 199 -15.24 3.04 5.19
C GLY A 199 -15.53 4.14 4.17
N PHE A 200 -15.96 3.79 2.95
CA PHE A 200 -16.34 4.79 1.94
C PHE A 200 -17.52 5.64 2.39
N ALA A 201 -18.57 5.02 2.94
CA ALA A 201 -19.72 5.74 3.47
C ALA A 201 -19.32 6.68 4.63
N THR A 202 -18.50 6.19 5.56
CA THR A 202 -17.96 6.99 6.66
C THR A 202 -17.12 8.15 6.15
N GLY A 203 -16.27 7.91 5.13
CA GLY A 203 -15.43 8.93 4.51
C GLY A 203 -16.25 10.04 3.83
N MET A 204 -17.39 9.71 3.21
CA MET A 204 -18.33 10.71 2.67
C MET A 204 -18.94 11.56 3.77
N ILE A 205 -19.33 10.98 4.91
CA ILE A 205 -19.84 11.72 6.07
C ILE A 205 -18.75 12.67 6.61
N VAL A 206 -17.55 12.17 6.77
CA VAL A 206 -16.38 12.96 7.22
C VAL A 206 -16.11 14.13 6.28
N TYR A 207 -16.15 13.89 4.97
CA TYR A 207 -15.97 14.93 3.96
C TYR A 207 -17.03 16.01 4.04
N THR A 208 -18.32 15.63 4.12
CA THR A 208 -19.44 16.58 4.19
C THR A 208 -19.44 17.41 5.49
N ASN A 209 -18.93 16.84 6.58
CA ASN A 209 -18.76 17.54 7.86
C ASN A 209 -17.51 18.45 7.91
N GLY A 210 -16.70 18.48 6.86
CA GLY A 210 -15.53 19.35 6.78
C GLY A 210 -14.41 19.01 7.75
N THR A 211 -14.35 17.80 8.31
CA THR A 211 -13.31 17.38 9.27
C THR A 211 -11.96 17.06 8.59
N GLY A 212 -11.93 17.07 7.27
CA GLY A 212 -10.73 16.97 6.45
C GLY A 212 -9.99 15.62 6.57
N PHE A 213 -8.70 15.66 6.28
CA PHE A 213 -7.84 14.48 6.20
C PHE A 213 -7.73 13.71 7.53
N LEU A 214 -7.57 14.41 8.65
CA LEU A 214 -7.49 13.79 9.98
C LEU A 214 -8.78 13.04 10.36
N GLY A 215 -9.93 13.65 10.04
CA GLY A 215 -11.24 13.00 10.21
C GLY A 215 -11.33 11.73 9.36
N GLY A 216 -10.79 11.73 8.14
CA GLY A 216 -10.72 10.56 7.26
C GLY A 216 -9.92 9.40 7.86
N ILE A 217 -8.78 9.69 8.47
CA ILE A 217 -7.97 8.68 9.16
C ILE A 217 -8.75 8.05 10.32
N VAL A 218 -9.25 8.88 11.23
CA VAL A 218 -10.01 8.41 12.40
C VAL A 218 -11.26 7.64 11.97
N GLY A 219 -12.00 8.17 10.99
CA GLY A 219 -13.19 7.54 10.43
C GLY A 219 -12.90 6.17 9.81
N GLY A 220 -11.76 6.04 9.10
CA GLY A 220 -11.31 4.79 8.50
C GLY A 220 -11.01 3.70 9.52
N PHE A 221 -10.27 4.04 10.57
CA PHE A 221 -10.00 3.11 11.67
C PHE A 221 -11.29 2.71 12.40
N LEU A 222 -12.16 3.66 12.73
CA LEU A 222 -13.45 3.37 13.38
C LEU A 222 -14.32 2.45 12.50
N ALA A 223 -14.43 2.74 11.22
CA ALA A 223 -15.19 1.91 10.28
C ALA A 223 -14.62 0.49 10.17
N GLY A 224 -13.30 0.37 10.04
CA GLY A 224 -12.61 -0.92 9.92
C GLY A 224 -12.82 -1.79 11.16
N TYR A 225 -12.55 -1.25 12.35
CA TYR A 225 -12.71 -2.02 13.60
C TYR A 225 -14.18 -2.35 13.92
N THR A 226 -15.14 -1.47 13.59
CA THR A 226 -16.57 -1.79 13.79
C THR A 226 -17.02 -2.95 12.91
N VAL A 227 -16.51 -3.06 11.69
CA VAL A 227 -16.83 -4.19 10.78
C VAL A 227 -16.24 -5.51 11.27
N VAL A 228 -15.07 -5.49 11.91
CA VAL A 228 -14.45 -6.70 12.47
C VAL A 228 -15.18 -7.18 13.74
N LEU A 229 -15.83 -6.28 14.48
CA LEU A 229 -16.58 -6.61 15.70
C LEU A 229 -17.99 -7.17 15.42
N LEU A 230 -18.54 -6.96 14.23
CA LEU A 230 -19.86 -7.44 13.78
C LEU A 230 -19.75 -8.80 13.10
#